data_1b783a7ba34d334cdd95ba3c4efb4430
#
_entry.id   1b783a7ba34d334cdd95ba3c4efb4430
#
_cell.length_a   1.000
_cell.length_b   1.000
_cell.length_c   1.000
_cell.angle_alpha   90.00
_cell.angle_beta   90.00
_cell.angle_gamma   90.00
#
_symmetry.space_group_name_H-M   'P 1'
#
loop_
_entity.id
_entity.type
_entity.pdbx_description
1 polymer ?
#
loop_
_entity_poly.entity_id
_entity_poly.type
_entity_poly.pdbx_seq_one_letter_code
_entity_poly.pdbx_strand_id
1 'polypeptide(L)'
;MKKVILLLMLLLSIGVYAQVTHVTLTYYQPVVEQCNSNPLITADGSKINLHHLKHNKIKWCAISRDLLWMFPKNQPKLIWIEGFGVYEVRDVMNKRHRHRVDILIHPKDSKRICLKQVKIKILSSHKVNRNHRRTRGVKRSGNHRMG
;
A
#
# COMPACT_ATOMS: atom_id res chain seq x y z
N MET A 1 20.59 32.34 24.35
CA MET A 1 19.32 32.20 23.63
C MET A 1 19.48 31.80 22.15
N LYS A 2 20.33 32.47 21.36
CA LYS A 2 20.54 32.13 19.94
C LYS A 2 21.02 30.70 19.70
N LYS A 3 21.91 30.13 20.56
CA LYS A 3 22.40 28.74 20.45
C LYS A 3 21.34 27.70 20.76
N VAL A 4 20.39 27.99 21.67
CA VAL A 4 19.29 27.08 22.03
C VAL A 4 18.26 27.03 20.90
N ILE A 5 17.98 28.17 20.25
CA ILE A 5 17.07 28.24 19.10
C ILE A 5 17.62 27.47 17.91
N LEU A 6 18.95 27.56 17.68
CA LEU A 6 19.61 26.80 16.60
C LEU A 6 19.54 25.28 16.84
N LEU A 7 19.73 24.84 18.08
CA LEU A 7 19.61 23.44 18.47
C LEU A 7 18.16 22.94 18.34
N LEU A 8 17.18 23.77 18.70
CA LEU A 8 15.75 23.45 18.55
C LEU A 8 15.33 23.36 17.07
N MET A 9 15.87 24.20 16.19
CA MET A 9 15.67 24.11 14.75
C MET A 9 16.30 22.87 14.13
N LEU A 10 17.44 22.42 14.64
CA LEU A 10 18.10 21.18 14.19
C LEU A 10 17.29 19.93 14.56
N LEU A 11 16.61 19.94 15.72
CA LEU A 11 15.76 18.84 16.17
C LEU A 11 14.43 18.73 15.39
N LEU A 12 13.95 19.82 14.82
CA LEU A 12 12.74 19.86 13.99
C LEU A 12 12.94 19.32 12.56
N SER A 13 14.18 19.08 12.15
CA SER A 13 14.52 18.52 10.84
C SER A 13 14.57 17.00 10.80
N ILE A 14 14.10 16.28 11.86
CA ILE A 14 13.90 14.83 11.80
C ILE A 14 12.70 14.57 10.86
N GLY A 15 13.00 14.65 9.58
CA GLY A 15 12.04 14.29 8.52
C GLY A 15 11.61 12.84 8.71
N VAL A 16 10.30 12.61 8.71
CA VAL A 16 9.75 11.27 8.62
C VAL A 16 10.22 10.66 7.31
N TYR A 17 11.32 9.92 7.35
CA TYR A 17 11.83 9.19 6.20
C TYR A 17 10.81 8.10 5.87
N ALA A 18 10.15 8.23 4.72
CA ALA A 18 9.37 7.13 4.17
C ALA A 18 10.34 5.97 3.92
N GLN A 19 10.08 4.82 4.55
CA GLN A 19 10.93 3.66 4.34
C GLN A 19 10.81 3.22 2.88
N VAL A 20 11.96 3.20 2.20
CA VAL A 20 12.08 2.82 0.79
C VAL A 20 12.91 1.56 0.71
N THR A 21 12.47 0.60 -0.06
CA THR A 21 13.25 -0.60 -0.37
C THR A 21 12.98 -1.07 -1.80
N HIS A 22 13.78 -2.02 -2.29
CA HIS A 22 13.62 -2.62 -3.60
C HIS A 22 13.20 -4.08 -3.43
N VAL A 23 12.30 -4.53 -4.28
CA VAL A 23 11.72 -5.86 -4.22
C VAL A 23 11.66 -6.51 -5.59
N THR A 24 11.46 -7.84 -5.61
CA THR A 24 10.98 -8.53 -6.80
C THR A 24 9.46 -8.44 -6.80
N LEU A 25 8.88 -7.94 -7.89
CA LEU A 25 7.44 -7.79 -8.07
C LEU A 25 6.92 -8.88 -8.98
N THR A 26 5.89 -9.58 -8.53
CA THR A 26 5.20 -10.64 -9.28
C THR A 26 3.69 -10.48 -9.17
N TYR A 27 2.93 -11.28 -9.92
CA TYR A 27 1.48 -11.40 -9.80
C TYR A 27 1.09 -12.76 -9.24
N TYR A 28 0.01 -12.80 -8.46
CA TYR A 28 -0.64 -14.05 -8.06
C TYR A 28 -2.14 -13.99 -8.26
N GLN A 29 -2.73 -15.16 -8.44
CA GLN A 29 -4.16 -15.35 -8.61
C GLN A 29 -4.72 -16.07 -7.37
N PRO A 30 -5.94 -15.76 -6.93
CA PRO A 30 -6.57 -16.42 -5.80
C PRO A 30 -7.16 -17.77 -6.23
N VAL A 31 -6.26 -18.71 -6.55
CA VAL A 31 -6.58 -20.09 -6.98
C VAL A 31 -5.83 -21.09 -6.10
N VAL A 32 -6.37 -22.29 -5.97
CA VAL A 32 -5.84 -23.33 -5.04
C VAL A 32 -4.39 -23.68 -5.34
N GLU A 33 -4.01 -23.68 -6.62
CA GLU A 33 -2.65 -24.01 -7.07
C GLU A 33 -1.60 -22.99 -6.62
N GLN A 34 -2.00 -21.77 -6.33
CA GLN A 34 -1.11 -20.67 -5.92
C GLN A 34 -1.27 -20.27 -4.45
N CYS A 35 -2.39 -20.63 -3.84
CA CYS A 35 -2.76 -20.27 -2.48
C CYS A 35 -2.97 -21.52 -1.62
N ASN A 36 -3.49 -21.34 -0.42
CA ASN A 36 -3.92 -22.43 0.45
C ASN A 36 -5.30 -22.98 0.02
N SER A 37 -5.87 -23.89 0.81
CA SER A 37 -7.18 -24.50 0.57
C SER A 37 -8.36 -23.52 0.45
N ASN A 38 -8.18 -22.28 0.93
CA ASN A 38 -9.19 -21.21 0.83
C ASN A 38 -8.61 -19.98 0.12
N PRO A 39 -8.45 -20.01 -1.20
CA PRO A 39 -7.75 -18.98 -1.97
C PRO A 39 -8.44 -17.61 -1.96
N LEU A 40 -9.73 -17.54 -1.60
CA LEU A 40 -10.47 -16.29 -1.52
C LEU A 40 -10.36 -15.58 -0.16
N ILE A 41 -9.60 -16.13 0.78
CA ILE A 41 -9.34 -15.52 2.09
C ILE A 41 -7.85 -15.22 2.20
N THR A 42 -7.50 -13.97 2.44
CA THR A 42 -6.12 -13.52 2.64
C THR A 42 -5.63 -13.85 4.04
N ALA A 43 -4.32 -13.69 4.29
CA ALA A 43 -3.71 -13.99 5.59
C ALA A 43 -4.26 -13.12 6.74
N ASP A 44 -4.78 -11.94 6.46
CA ASP A 44 -5.44 -11.06 7.45
C ASP A 44 -6.93 -11.37 7.63
N GLY A 45 -7.47 -12.40 6.96
CA GLY A 45 -8.87 -12.82 7.01
C GLY A 45 -9.80 -12.06 6.06
N SER A 46 -9.28 -11.16 5.23
CA SER A 46 -10.09 -10.41 4.25
C SER A 46 -10.61 -11.31 3.14
N LYS A 47 -11.89 -11.19 2.82
CA LYS A 47 -12.50 -11.94 1.71
C LYS A 47 -12.32 -11.21 0.38
N ILE A 48 -11.74 -11.88 -0.60
CA ILE A 48 -11.52 -11.35 -1.94
C ILE A 48 -12.84 -11.33 -2.70
N ASN A 49 -13.28 -10.15 -3.11
CA ASN A 49 -14.42 -9.98 -4.01
C ASN A 49 -13.92 -9.95 -5.46
N LEU A 50 -14.15 -11.02 -6.20
CA LEU A 50 -13.68 -11.16 -7.58
C LEU A 50 -14.26 -10.11 -8.53
N HIS A 51 -15.51 -9.67 -8.32
CA HIS A 51 -16.09 -8.60 -9.11
C HIS A 51 -15.37 -7.27 -8.88
N HIS A 52 -15.06 -6.92 -7.62
CA HIS A 52 -14.30 -5.72 -7.31
C HIS A 52 -12.87 -5.80 -7.83
N LEU A 53 -12.24 -6.97 -7.75
CA LEU A 53 -10.90 -7.21 -8.27
C LEU A 53 -10.86 -7.03 -9.79
N LYS A 54 -11.82 -7.62 -10.53
CA LYS A 54 -11.92 -7.49 -11.99
C LYS A 54 -12.06 -6.03 -12.44
N HIS A 55 -12.74 -5.19 -11.66
CA HIS A 55 -12.99 -3.79 -11.98
C HIS A 55 -12.01 -2.82 -11.31
N ASN A 56 -10.88 -3.33 -10.81
CA ASN A 56 -9.84 -2.54 -10.12
C ASN A 56 -10.36 -1.69 -8.94
N LYS A 57 -11.48 -2.08 -8.31
CA LYS A 57 -12.02 -1.42 -7.12
C LYS A 57 -11.24 -1.77 -5.86
N ILE A 58 -10.55 -2.90 -5.85
CA ILE A 58 -9.59 -3.30 -4.83
C ILE A 58 -8.21 -3.46 -5.46
N LYS A 59 -7.20 -2.98 -4.78
CA LYS A 59 -5.79 -3.11 -5.14
C LYS A 59 -5.05 -3.69 -3.95
N TRP A 60 -4.99 -5.02 -3.90
CA TRP A 60 -4.38 -5.76 -2.82
C TRP A 60 -3.10 -6.46 -3.28
N CYS A 61 -2.22 -6.70 -2.35
CA CYS A 61 -1.00 -7.46 -2.59
C CYS A 61 -0.63 -8.31 -1.38
N ALA A 62 0.19 -9.33 -1.63
CA ALA A 62 0.91 -10.08 -0.63
C ALA A 62 2.34 -9.54 -0.49
N ILE A 63 2.90 -9.63 0.71
CA ILE A 63 4.28 -9.24 0.98
C ILE A 63 5.06 -10.37 1.63
N SER A 64 6.37 -10.47 1.34
CA SER A 64 7.24 -11.40 2.03
C SER A 64 7.42 -11.02 3.50
N ARG A 65 7.53 -12.03 4.38
CA ARG A 65 7.52 -11.85 5.85
C ARG A 65 8.66 -10.99 6.38
N ASP A 66 9.80 -11.02 5.70
CA ASP A 66 10.98 -10.23 6.03
C ASP A 66 10.80 -8.71 5.87
N LEU A 67 9.73 -8.27 5.24
CA LEU A 67 9.39 -6.85 5.08
C LEU A 67 8.30 -6.36 6.05
N LEU A 68 7.66 -7.25 6.81
CA LEU A 68 6.53 -6.89 7.69
C LEU A 68 6.91 -5.91 8.80
N TRP A 69 8.15 -5.95 9.28
CA TRP A 69 8.65 -5.03 10.31
C TRP A 69 8.68 -3.56 9.88
N MET A 70 8.66 -3.30 8.55
CA MET A 70 8.66 -1.94 8.01
C MET A 70 7.32 -1.22 8.19
N PHE A 71 6.25 -1.94 8.54
CA PHE A 71 4.93 -1.35 8.70
C PHE A 71 4.66 -0.93 10.14
N PRO A 72 4.02 0.24 10.34
CA PRO A 72 3.59 0.65 11.66
C PRO A 72 2.55 -0.31 12.22
N LYS A 73 2.63 -0.57 13.51
CA LYS A 73 1.62 -1.39 14.22
C LYS A 73 0.27 -0.67 14.22
N ASN A 74 -0.81 -1.47 14.21
CA ASN A 74 -2.20 -1.00 14.35
C ASN A 74 -2.64 0.03 13.29
N GLN A 75 -2.04 0.00 12.11
CA GLN A 75 -2.43 0.84 10.97
C GLN A 75 -2.61 -0.03 9.72
N PRO A 76 -3.44 0.42 8.75
CA PRO A 76 -3.50 -0.21 7.45
C PRO A 76 -2.11 -0.26 6.81
N LYS A 77 -1.74 -1.42 6.30
CA LYS A 77 -0.46 -1.60 5.62
C LYS A 77 -0.61 -1.18 4.16
N LEU A 78 -0.12 0.01 3.84
CA LEU A 78 -0.17 0.58 2.49
C LEU A 78 1.24 0.70 1.93
N ILE A 79 1.40 0.35 0.65
CA ILE A 79 2.64 0.55 -0.10
C ILE A 79 2.36 1.29 -1.40
N TRP A 80 3.28 2.15 -1.78
CA TRP A 80 3.37 2.66 -3.14
C TRP A 80 4.40 1.83 -3.89
N ILE A 81 4.04 1.36 -5.08
CA ILE A 81 4.89 0.55 -5.97
C ILE A 81 5.18 1.37 -7.21
N GLU A 82 6.45 1.55 -7.54
CA GLU A 82 6.90 2.29 -8.72
C GLU A 82 6.29 1.73 -10.00
N GLY A 83 5.67 2.59 -10.80
CA GLY A 83 4.97 2.20 -12.03
C GLY A 83 3.58 1.58 -11.84
N PHE A 84 3.16 1.26 -10.62
CA PHE A 84 1.89 0.56 -10.34
C PHE A 84 0.94 1.36 -9.44
N GLY A 85 1.46 2.26 -8.61
CA GLY A 85 0.68 3.07 -7.68
C GLY A 85 0.52 2.44 -6.29
N VAL A 86 -0.58 2.77 -5.61
CA VAL A 86 -0.81 2.38 -4.20
C VAL A 86 -1.57 1.06 -4.11
N TYR A 87 -1.07 0.17 -3.25
CA TYR A 87 -1.67 -1.13 -2.92
C TYR A 87 -1.81 -1.30 -1.42
N GLU A 88 -2.81 -2.04 -1.01
CA GLU A 88 -3.06 -2.44 0.36
C GLU A 88 -2.50 -3.86 0.58
N VAL A 89 -1.64 -4.01 1.59
CA VAL A 89 -1.09 -5.32 1.95
C VAL A 89 -2.10 -6.06 2.80
N ARG A 90 -2.73 -7.07 2.23
CA ARG A 90 -3.76 -7.92 2.86
C ARG A 90 -3.32 -9.37 3.02
N ASP A 91 -2.22 -9.75 2.37
CA ASP A 91 -1.76 -11.12 2.38
C ASP A 91 -0.27 -11.21 2.69
N VAL A 92 0.17 -12.40 3.10
CA VAL A 92 1.55 -12.69 3.48
C VAL A 92 2.03 -13.92 2.77
N MET A 93 3.16 -13.80 2.10
CA MET A 93 3.76 -14.90 1.34
C MET A 93 4.33 -16.00 2.22
N ASN A 94 4.54 -17.18 1.63
CA ASN A 94 5.28 -18.27 2.26
C ASN A 94 6.68 -17.76 2.69
N LYS A 95 7.16 -18.23 3.86
CA LYS A 95 8.44 -17.83 4.48
C LYS A 95 9.69 -18.05 3.60
N ARG A 96 9.61 -18.89 2.57
CA ARG A 96 10.69 -19.11 1.59
C ARG A 96 10.94 -17.89 0.69
N HIS A 97 9.93 -17.02 0.50
CA HIS A 97 10.05 -15.81 -0.31
C HIS A 97 10.60 -14.66 0.53
N ARG A 98 11.55 -13.94 -0.05
CA ARG A 98 12.20 -12.79 0.59
C ARG A 98 12.27 -11.62 -0.38
N HIS A 99 12.19 -10.40 0.13
CA HIS A 99 12.23 -9.15 -0.64
C HIS A 99 11.31 -9.20 -1.86
N ARG A 100 10.05 -9.62 -1.64
CA ARG A 100 9.09 -9.81 -2.71
C ARG A 100 7.71 -9.22 -2.36
N VAL A 101 7.06 -8.73 -3.41
CA VAL A 101 5.65 -8.30 -3.40
C VAL A 101 4.94 -9.02 -4.53
N ASP A 102 3.77 -9.60 -4.25
CA ASP A 102 2.88 -10.23 -5.21
C ASP A 102 1.60 -9.41 -5.32
N ILE A 103 1.32 -8.84 -6.48
CA ILE A 103 0.07 -8.12 -6.74
C ILE A 103 -1.03 -9.15 -7.04
N LEU A 104 -2.15 -9.01 -6.31
CA LEU A 104 -3.35 -9.81 -6.54
C LEU A 104 -4.01 -9.40 -7.86
N ILE A 105 -4.20 -10.37 -8.77
CA ILE A 105 -4.90 -10.19 -10.03
C ILE A 105 -6.09 -11.15 -10.14
N HIS A 106 -7.03 -10.82 -11.04
CA HIS A 106 -8.20 -11.67 -11.25
C HIS A 106 -7.81 -13.03 -11.88
N PRO A 107 -8.46 -14.17 -11.50
CA PRO A 107 -8.11 -15.51 -12.03
C PRO A 107 -8.15 -15.64 -13.56
N LYS A 108 -8.95 -14.80 -14.22
CA LYS A 108 -9.03 -14.78 -15.69
C LYS A 108 -7.94 -13.95 -16.36
N ASP A 109 -7.15 -13.22 -15.60
CA ASP A 109 -6.03 -12.46 -16.16
C ASP A 109 -4.85 -13.40 -16.42
N SER A 110 -4.39 -13.43 -17.66
CA SER A 110 -3.23 -14.24 -18.07
C SER A 110 -1.89 -13.53 -17.85
N LYS A 111 -1.89 -12.32 -17.28
CA LYS A 111 -0.70 -11.52 -17.07
C LYS A 111 0.26 -12.20 -16.10
N ARG A 112 1.52 -12.26 -16.50
CA ARG A 112 2.63 -12.72 -15.65
C ARG A 112 3.74 -11.69 -15.71
N ILE A 113 4.25 -11.31 -14.55
CA ILE A 113 5.43 -10.46 -14.43
C ILE A 113 6.40 -11.03 -13.41
N CYS A 114 7.67 -10.72 -13.62
CA CYS A 114 8.72 -10.91 -12.62
C CYS A 114 9.72 -9.77 -12.82
N LEU A 115 9.47 -8.65 -12.16
CA LEU A 115 10.29 -7.45 -12.23
C LEU A 115 11.20 -7.40 -11.02
N LYS A 116 12.50 -7.31 -11.25
CA LYS A 116 13.50 -7.17 -10.18
C LYS A 116 13.78 -5.69 -9.88
N GLN A 117 14.21 -5.40 -8.67
CA GLN A 117 14.64 -4.06 -8.22
C GLN A 117 13.55 -2.99 -8.37
N VAL A 118 12.28 -3.37 -8.19
CA VAL A 118 11.17 -2.42 -8.18
C VAL A 118 11.17 -1.68 -6.84
N LYS A 119 11.17 -0.36 -6.92
CA LYS A 119 11.13 0.50 -5.73
C LYS A 119 9.74 0.49 -5.10
N ILE A 120 9.69 0.28 -3.80
CA ILE A 120 8.48 0.45 -2.99
C ILE A 120 8.70 1.46 -1.85
N LYS A 121 7.63 2.13 -1.46
CA LYS A 121 7.59 3.04 -0.30
C LYS A 121 6.48 2.61 0.63
N ILE A 122 6.79 2.49 1.91
CA ILE A 122 5.78 2.26 2.94
C ILE A 122 5.05 3.57 3.20
N LEU A 123 3.72 3.52 3.21
CA LEU A 123 2.87 4.69 3.45
C LEU A 123 2.29 4.60 4.86
N SER A 124 2.43 5.68 5.64
CA SER A 124 1.69 5.82 6.90
C SER A 124 0.32 6.44 6.64
N SER A 125 -0.72 5.95 7.32
CA SER A 125 -2.12 6.40 7.15
C SER A 125 -2.31 7.90 7.43
N HIS A 126 -1.46 8.52 8.24
CA HIS A 126 -1.52 9.96 8.52
C HIS A 126 -1.38 10.84 7.26
N LYS A 127 -0.67 10.37 6.22
CA LYS A 127 -0.50 11.15 4.97
C LYS A 127 -1.68 11.00 4.01
N VAL A 128 -2.38 9.87 4.03
CA VAL A 128 -3.49 9.59 3.08
C VAL A 128 -4.72 10.44 3.42
N ASN A 129 -5.03 10.64 4.71
CA ASN A 129 -6.19 11.43 5.14
C ASN A 129 -6.07 12.94 4.87
N ARG A 130 -4.85 13.51 4.82
CA ARG A 130 -4.68 14.95 4.52
C ARG A 130 -5.03 15.31 3.08
N ASN A 131 -4.73 14.43 2.14
CA ASN A 131 -5.05 14.69 0.72
C ASN A 131 -6.56 14.53 0.44
N HIS A 132 -7.24 13.63 1.14
CA HIS A 132 -8.70 13.45 0.95
C HIS A 132 -9.52 14.59 1.57
N ARG A 133 -9.04 15.25 2.64
CA ARG A 133 -9.69 16.44 3.22
C ARG A 133 -9.51 17.69 2.36
N ARG A 134 -8.37 17.85 1.66
CA ARG A 134 -8.16 19.00 0.77
C ARG A 134 -9.05 18.98 -0.46
N THR A 135 -9.38 17.83 -1.02
CA THR A 135 -10.27 17.73 -2.19
C THR A 135 -11.76 17.90 -1.84
N ARG A 136 -12.18 17.65 -0.58
CA ARG A 136 -13.56 17.88 -0.14
C ARG A 136 -13.86 19.32 0.28
N GLY A 137 -12.84 20.13 0.58
CA GLY A 137 -13.00 21.52 1.03
C GLY A 137 -13.26 22.54 -0.10
N VAL A 138 -13.07 22.16 -1.37
CA VAL A 138 -13.19 23.10 -2.52
C VAL A 138 -14.60 23.13 -3.13
N LYS A 139 -15.55 22.29 -2.70
CA LYS A 139 -16.91 22.24 -3.31
C LYS A 139 -18.04 22.81 -2.44
N ARG A 140 -17.77 23.80 -1.57
CA ARG A 140 -18.85 24.54 -0.88
C ARG A 140 -18.55 26.03 -0.82
N SER A 141 -18.58 26.68 -1.96
CA SER A 141 -18.80 28.13 -2.03
C SER A 141 -19.34 28.45 -3.42
N GLY A 142 -20.62 28.56 -3.53
CA GLY A 142 -21.29 29.00 -4.75
C GLY A 142 -22.72 28.51 -4.80
N ASN A 143 -23.62 29.14 -4.09
CA ASN A 143 -24.88 29.64 -4.59
C ASN A 143 -25.84 29.96 -3.44
N HIS A 144 -26.01 31.23 -3.18
CA HIS A 144 -27.34 31.80 -2.86
C HIS A 144 -27.27 33.32 -2.91
N ARG A 145 -27.70 33.85 -4.03
CA ARG A 145 -28.42 35.15 -4.10
C ARG A 145 -28.98 35.33 -5.50
N MET A 146 -30.29 35.19 -5.55
CA MET A 146 -31.24 36.00 -6.33
C MET A 146 -32.60 35.73 -5.71
N GLY A 147 -33.31 36.60 -5.30
CA GLY A 147 -33.78 37.88 -5.65
C GLY A 147 -35.25 37.81 -5.71
#